data_3276b0de948a680413bafa741d403549
#
_entry.id   3276b0de948a680413bafa741d403549
#
_cell.length_a   1.000
_cell.length_b   1.000
_cell.length_c   1.000
_cell.angle_alpha   90.00
_cell.angle_beta   90.00
_cell.angle_gamma   90.00
#
_symmetry.space_group_name_H-M   'P 1'
#
loop_
_entity.id
_entity.type
_entity.pdbx_description
1 polymer ?
#
loop_
_entity_poly.entity_id
_entity_poly.type
_entity_poly.pdbx_seq_one_letter_code
_entity_poly.pdbx_strand_id
1 'polypeptide(L)'
;EELLHPIDKHTKSLITDNIKLLLDYCERFYDRQFETRENVNLDILARFEQTLDDYLASNLPISKGTPTVQYCADKLCLSANYLSDLLKKETGVSALKHIQQKMLDIAKERVFDVTKSISEISYELGFPYPQHFSRWFKKMVGVTPNEYRQNRNN
;
A
#
# COMPACT_ATOMS: atom_id res chain seq x y z
N GLU A 1 4.28 -20.54 -51.37
CA GLU A 1 5.08 -20.99 -52.52
C GLU A 1 6.56 -21.21 -52.16
N GLU A 2 7.18 -20.42 -51.28
CA GLU A 2 8.60 -20.57 -50.88
C GLU A 2 8.93 -21.85 -50.09
N LEU A 3 7.93 -22.49 -49.49
CA LEU A 3 8.12 -23.73 -48.70
C LEU A 3 8.37 -24.99 -49.59
N LEU A 4 8.26 -24.87 -50.92
CA LEU A 4 8.46 -25.96 -51.87
C LEU A 4 9.84 -25.95 -52.58
N HIS A 5 10.67 -24.96 -52.31
CA HIS A 5 12.03 -24.85 -52.84
C HIS A 5 13.05 -25.35 -51.81
N PRO A 6 14.17 -25.98 -52.27
CA PRO A 6 15.22 -26.38 -51.36
C PRO A 6 15.76 -25.19 -50.59
N ILE A 7 15.90 -25.36 -49.28
CA ILE A 7 16.40 -24.32 -48.35
C ILE A 7 17.80 -23.90 -48.80
N ASP A 8 17.89 -22.72 -49.37
CA ASP A 8 19.16 -22.10 -49.76
C ASP A 8 19.73 -21.21 -48.63
N LYS A 9 20.90 -20.67 -48.85
CA LYS A 9 21.58 -19.77 -47.90
C LYS A 9 20.76 -18.50 -47.58
N HIS A 10 20.00 -18.00 -48.52
CA HIS A 10 19.18 -16.80 -48.38
C HIS A 10 17.88 -17.07 -47.62
N THR A 11 17.21 -18.21 -47.89
CA THR A 11 16.01 -18.65 -47.18
C THR A 11 16.30 -18.83 -45.69
N LYS A 12 17.45 -19.39 -45.32
CA LYS A 12 17.86 -19.59 -43.94
C LYS A 12 18.06 -18.24 -43.22
N SER A 13 18.69 -17.26 -43.87
CA SER A 13 18.87 -15.90 -43.32
C SER A 13 17.53 -15.23 -43.11
N LEU A 14 16.65 -15.24 -44.12
CA LEU A 14 15.32 -14.62 -44.04
C LEU A 14 14.46 -15.19 -42.92
N ILE A 15 14.48 -16.51 -42.70
CA ILE A 15 13.76 -17.14 -41.60
C ILE A 15 14.33 -16.67 -40.26
N THR A 16 15.66 -16.62 -40.11
CA THR A 16 16.31 -16.17 -38.89
C THR A 16 15.95 -14.70 -38.56
N ASP A 17 15.97 -13.84 -39.55
CA ASP A 17 15.67 -12.42 -39.42
C ASP A 17 14.19 -12.20 -39.07
N ASN A 18 13.26 -12.97 -39.66
CA ASN A 18 11.84 -12.92 -39.30
C ASN A 18 11.58 -13.43 -37.88
N ILE A 19 12.26 -14.49 -37.43
CA ILE A 19 12.16 -14.98 -36.07
C ILE A 19 12.70 -13.92 -35.09
N LYS A 20 13.83 -13.30 -35.40
CA LYS A 20 14.41 -12.22 -34.59
C LYS A 20 13.44 -11.06 -34.48
N LEU A 21 12.89 -10.63 -35.61
CA LEU A 21 11.90 -9.53 -35.61
C LEU A 21 10.66 -9.85 -34.75
N LEU A 22 10.18 -11.11 -34.82
CA LEU A 22 9.07 -11.55 -33.96
C LEU A 22 9.42 -11.47 -32.47
N LEU A 23 10.63 -11.94 -32.11
CA LEU A 23 11.10 -11.86 -30.72
C LEU A 23 11.26 -10.43 -30.25
N ASP A 24 11.82 -9.54 -31.07
CA ASP A 24 11.95 -8.10 -30.77
C ASP A 24 10.56 -7.45 -30.54
N TYR A 25 9.53 -7.82 -31.31
CA TYR A 25 8.16 -7.39 -31.07
C TYR A 25 7.59 -7.94 -29.76
N CYS A 26 7.82 -9.20 -29.45
CA CYS A 26 7.37 -9.81 -28.19
C CYS A 26 8.00 -9.09 -27.00
N GLU A 27 9.30 -8.82 -27.03
CA GLU A 27 10.02 -8.08 -26.00
C GLU A 27 9.45 -6.66 -25.82
N ARG A 28 9.26 -5.94 -26.93
CA ARG A 28 8.66 -4.60 -26.89
C ARG A 28 7.24 -4.56 -26.30
N PHE A 29 6.39 -5.58 -26.63
CA PHE A 29 5.05 -5.66 -26.04
C PHE A 29 5.10 -6.01 -24.56
N TYR A 30 6.04 -6.86 -24.17
CA TYR A 30 6.28 -7.25 -22.79
C TYR A 30 6.70 -6.02 -21.95
N ASP A 31 7.69 -5.27 -22.40
CA ASP A 31 8.17 -4.05 -21.74
C ASP A 31 7.05 -3.02 -21.56
N ARG A 32 6.24 -2.79 -22.59
CA ARG A 32 5.06 -1.90 -22.48
C ARG A 32 4.06 -2.34 -21.42
N GLN A 33 3.83 -3.64 -21.27
CA GLN A 33 2.92 -4.16 -20.26
C GLN A 33 3.48 -3.96 -18.84
N PHE A 34 4.80 -4.03 -18.67
CA PHE A 34 5.44 -3.78 -17.38
C PHE A 34 5.37 -2.30 -16.99
N GLU A 35 5.74 -1.39 -17.86
CA GLU A 35 5.63 0.06 -17.61
C GLU A 35 4.20 0.48 -17.26
N THR A 36 3.21 -0.06 -17.97
CA THR A 36 1.79 0.22 -17.69
C THR A 36 1.37 -0.32 -16.33
N ARG A 37 1.82 -1.52 -15.94
CA ARG A 37 1.53 -2.10 -14.63
C ARG A 37 2.18 -1.35 -13.49
N GLU A 38 3.44 -0.96 -13.63
CA GLU A 38 4.13 -0.14 -12.61
C GLU A 38 3.39 1.18 -12.36
N ASN A 39 3.01 1.89 -13.40
CA ASN A 39 2.25 3.12 -13.29
C ASN A 39 0.89 2.92 -12.62
N VAL A 40 0.17 1.85 -12.94
CA VAL A 40 -1.11 1.51 -12.30
C VAL A 40 -0.91 1.14 -10.82
N ASN A 41 0.15 0.41 -10.48
CA ASN A 41 0.43 0.03 -9.10
C ASN A 41 0.81 1.24 -8.24
N LEU A 42 1.58 2.18 -8.77
CA LEU A 42 1.91 3.44 -8.10
C LEU A 42 0.66 4.31 -7.89
N ASP A 43 -0.26 4.35 -8.86
CA ASP A 43 -1.55 5.04 -8.72
C ASP A 43 -2.39 4.43 -7.60
N ILE A 44 -2.47 3.10 -7.53
CA ILE A 44 -3.19 2.39 -6.46
C ILE A 44 -2.57 2.69 -5.09
N LEU A 45 -1.25 2.72 -4.97
CA LEU A 45 -0.54 3.07 -3.74
C LEU A 45 -0.91 4.49 -3.29
N ALA A 46 -0.81 5.47 -4.17
CA ALA A 46 -1.16 6.86 -3.87
C ALA A 46 -2.63 7.02 -3.44
N ARG A 47 -3.54 6.34 -4.13
CA ARG A 47 -4.97 6.34 -3.79
C ARG A 47 -5.26 5.62 -2.46
N PHE A 48 -4.50 4.57 -2.13
CA PHE A 48 -4.60 3.91 -0.83
C PHE A 48 -4.18 4.86 0.30
N GLU A 49 -3.05 5.54 0.16
CA GLU A 49 -2.57 6.52 1.14
C GLU A 49 -3.58 7.66 1.32
N GLN A 50 -4.10 8.22 0.23
CA GLN A 50 -5.13 9.25 0.27
C GLN A 50 -6.42 8.76 0.97
N THR A 51 -6.87 7.54 0.66
CA THR A 51 -8.06 6.94 1.29
C THR A 51 -7.88 6.79 2.80
N LEU A 52 -6.68 6.43 3.23
CA LEU A 52 -6.35 6.27 4.64
C LEU A 52 -6.26 7.62 5.35
N ASP A 53 -5.69 8.63 4.70
CA ASP A 53 -5.64 10.00 5.21
C ASP A 53 -7.03 10.59 5.36
N ASP A 54 -7.88 10.46 4.36
CA ASP A 54 -9.27 10.92 4.39
C ASP A 54 -10.08 10.23 5.50
N TYR A 55 -9.86 8.92 5.70
CA TYR A 55 -10.49 8.19 6.80
C TYR A 55 -10.11 8.77 8.16
N LEU A 56 -8.82 8.93 8.41
CA LEU A 56 -8.27 9.35 9.70
C LEU A 56 -8.50 10.84 9.98
N ALA A 57 -8.68 11.66 8.94
CA ALA A 57 -9.04 13.08 9.07
C ALA A 57 -10.55 13.31 9.28
N SER A 58 -11.37 12.31 8.99
CA SER A 58 -12.82 12.38 9.12
C SER A 58 -13.31 11.97 10.51
N ASN A 59 -14.64 11.95 10.71
CA ASN A 59 -15.28 11.39 11.91
C ASN A 59 -15.49 9.87 11.82
N LEU A 60 -14.99 9.20 10.77
CA LEU A 60 -15.14 7.76 10.59
C LEU A 60 -14.48 6.93 11.71
N PRO A 61 -13.29 7.28 12.21
CA PRO A 61 -12.71 6.56 13.35
C PRO A 61 -13.64 6.50 14.54
N ILE A 62 -14.29 7.61 14.88
CA ILE A 62 -15.20 7.69 16.02
C ILE A 62 -16.45 6.83 15.81
N SER A 63 -16.99 6.79 14.59
CA SER A 63 -18.24 6.10 14.28
C SER A 63 -18.07 4.63 13.87
N LYS A 64 -16.98 4.28 13.22
CA LYS A 64 -16.72 2.95 12.65
C LYS A 64 -15.51 2.23 13.23
N GLY A 65 -14.74 2.89 14.10
CA GLY A 65 -13.53 2.33 14.67
C GLY A 65 -12.27 2.58 13.83
N THR A 66 -11.23 1.82 14.08
CA THR A 66 -9.96 1.93 13.35
C THR A 66 -10.12 1.52 11.88
N PRO A 67 -9.37 2.14 10.94
CA PRO A 67 -9.44 1.77 9.52
C PRO A 67 -9.05 0.31 9.30
N THR A 68 -9.73 -0.34 8.36
CA THR A 68 -9.49 -1.73 7.99
C THR A 68 -8.98 -1.84 6.56
N VAL A 69 -8.24 -2.92 6.25
CA VAL A 69 -7.81 -3.22 4.89
C VAL A 69 -9.02 -3.38 3.96
N GLN A 70 -10.11 -3.99 4.46
CA GLN A 70 -11.34 -4.16 3.69
C GLN A 70 -11.93 -2.81 3.28
N TYR A 71 -12.03 -1.85 4.21
CA TYR A 71 -12.53 -0.51 3.88
C TYR A 71 -11.73 0.17 2.77
N CYS A 72 -10.39 0.13 2.87
CA CYS A 72 -9.52 0.72 1.86
C CYS A 72 -9.67 0.01 0.50
N ALA A 73 -9.75 -1.32 0.51
CA ALA A 73 -9.95 -2.12 -0.69
C ALA A 73 -11.28 -1.81 -1.38
N ASP A 74 -12.37 -1.73 -0.61
CA ASP A 74 -13.71 -1.39 -1.14
C ASP A 74 -13.72 -0.01 -1.79
N LYS A 75 -13.05 0.97 -1.20
CA LYS A 75 -12.90 2.33 -1.77
C LYS A 75 -12.13 2.35 -3.08
N LEU A 76 -11.21 1.43 -3.26
CA LEU A 76 -10.39 1.27 -4.46
C LEU A 76 -11.02 0.31 -5.49
N CYS A 77 -12.19 -0.27 -5.19
CA CYS A 77 -12.83 -1.32 -5.99
C CYS A 77 -11.95 -2.56 -6.19
N LEU A 78 -11.20 -2.94 -5.13
CA LEU A 78 -10.28 -4.07 -5.11
C LEU A 78 -10.69 -5.07 -4.03
N SER A 79 -10.20 -6.30 -4.11
CA SER A 79 -10.28 -7.22 -2.98
C SER A 79 -9.19 -6.91 -1.94
N ALA A 80 -9.47 -7.18 -0.65
CA ALA A 80 -8.50 -6.95 0.43
C ALA A 80 -7.20 -7.76 0.24
N ASN A 81 -7.32 -8.98 -0.28
CA ASN A 81 -6.17 -9.83 -0.58
C ASN A 81 -5.32 -9.23 -1.68
N TYR A 82 -5.93 -8.82 -2.81
CA TYR A 82 -5.21 -8.21 -3.92
C TYR A 82 -4.50 -6.92 -3.49
N LEU A 83 -5.19 -6.04 -2.74
CA LEU A 83 -4.59 -4.82 -2.20
C LEU A 83 -3.38 -5.12 -1.30
N SER A 84 -3.52 -6.12 -0.40
CA SER A 84 -2.43 -6.50 0.51
C SER A 84 -1.22 -7.07 -0.23
N ASP A 85 -1.44 -7.91 -1.24
CA ASP A 85 -0.38 -8.52 -2.04
C ASP A 85 0.33 -7.46 -2.90
N LEU A 86 -0.45 -6.55 -3.51
CA LEU A 86 0.08 -5.44 -4.29
C LEU A 86 0.98 -4.54 -3.44
N LEU A 87 0.47 -4.04 -2.31
CA LEU A 87 1.24 -3.19 -1.41
C LEU A 87 2.51 -3.89 -0.90
N LYS A 88 2.40 -5.17 -0.54
CA LYS A 88 3.56 -5.95 -0.10
C LYS A 88 4.60 -6.13 -1.20
N LYS A 89 4.17 -6.29 -2.46
CA LYS A 89 5.06 -6.40 -3.61
C LYS A 89 5.79 -5.08 -3.88
N GLU A 90 5.06 -3.96 -3.90
CA GLU A 90 5.60 -2.65 -4.26
C GLU A 90 6.44 -2.00 -3.14
N THR A 91 6.05 -2.21 -1.87
CA THR A 91 6.68 -1.52 -0.72
C THR A 91 7.41 -2.45 0.24
N GLY A 92 7.28 -3.77 0.07
CA GLY A 92 7.77 -4.76 1.03
C GLY A 92 6.91 -4.88 2.30
N VAL A 93 5.83 -4.07 2.44
CA VAL A 93 5.04 -3.93 3.66
C VAL A 93 3.57 -4.24 3.38
N SER A 94 2.92 -5.03 4.24
CA SER A 94 1.51 -5.37 4.08
C SER A 94 0.59 -4.15 4.30
N ALA A 95 -0.61 -4.16 3.68
CA ALA A 95 -1.62 -3.10 3.86
C ALA A 95 -1.94 -2.84 5.34
N LEU A 96 -2.09 -3.89 6.14
CA LEU A 96 -2.33 -3.76 7.58
C LEU A 96 -1.20 -3.00 8.29
N LYS A 97 0.05 -3.28 7.94
CA LYS A 97 1.20 -2.62 8.56
C LYS A 97 1.30 -1.15 8.12
N HIS A 98 0.94 -0.81 6.88
CA HIS A 98 0.80 0.58 6.45
C HIS A 98 -0.24 1.33 7.28
N ILE A 99 -1.43 0.74 7.48
CA ILE A 99 -2.49 1.31 8.33
C ILE A 99 -1.97 1.54 9.74
N GLN A 100 -1.33 0.53 10.35
CA GLN A 100 -0.79 0.62 11.71
C GLN A 100 0.28 1.70 11.84
N GLN A 101 1.16 1.83 10.86
CA GLN A 101 2.21 2.85 10.85
C GLN A 101 1.61 4.26 10.77
N LYS A 102 0.68 4.48 9.85
CA LYS A 102 0.00 5.78 9.71
C LYS A 102 -0.77 6.18 10.98
N MET A 103 -1.50 5.22 11.54
CA MET A 103 -2.18 5.44 12.83
C MET A 103 -1.20 5.78 13.96
N LEU A 104 -0.02 5.14 13.97
CA LEU A 104 1.01 5.39 14.97
C LEU A 104 1.57 6.81 14.86
N ASP A 105 1.83 7.27 13.64
CA ASP A 105 2.38 8.60 13.41
C ASP A 105 1.40 9.68 13.88
N ILE A 106 0.10 9.53 13.55
CA ILE A 106 -0.96 10.42 14.04
C ILE A 106 -1.11 10.32 15.57
N ALA A 107 -1.05 9.11 16.13
CA ALA A 107 -1.15 8.91 17.58
C ALA A 107 0.00 9.60 18.32
N LYS A 108 1.23 9.52 17.81
CA LYS A 108 2.39 10.21 18.39
C LYS A 108 2.21 11.72 18.41
N GLU A 109 1.70 12.31 17.32
CA GLU A 109 1.40 13.74 17.28
C GLU A 109 0.32 14.14 18.29
N ARG A 110 -0.82 13.43 18.31
CA ARG A 110 -1.96 13.74 19.19
C ARG A 110 -1.64 13.52 20.65
N VAL A 111 -0.80 12.55 21.00
CA VAL A 111 -0.38 12.31 22.39
C VAL A 111 0.33 13.51 23.00
N PHE A 112 0.98 14.37 22.20
CA PHE A 112 1.61 15.59 22.68
C PHE A 112 0.64 16.75 22.93
N ASP A 113 -0.59 16.67 22.44
CA ASP A 113 -1.62 17.65 22.76
C ASP A 113 -2.07 17.49 24.23
N VAL A 114 -1.57 18.38 25.10
CA VAL A 114 -1.87 18.37 26.53
C VAL A 114 -3.29 18.83 26.85
N THR A 115 -4.00 19.41 25.87
CA THR A 115 -5.39 19.85 26.05
C THR A 115 -6.36 18.66 26.03
N LYS A 116 -5.92 17.50 25.49
CA LYS A 116 -6.71 16.28 25.40
C LYS A 116 -6.18 15.19 26.33
N SER A 117 -7.09 14.47 26.95
CA SER A 117 -6.77 13.26 27.70
C SER A 117 -6.39 12.11 26.74
N ILE A 118 -5.61 11.16 27.24
CA ILE A 118 -5.27 9.93 26.47
C ILE A 118 -6.55 9.15 26.09
N SER A 119 -7.61 9.23 26.91
CA SER A 119 -8.89 8.61 26.62
C SER A 119 -9.59 9.26 25.42
N GLU A 120 -9.64 10.57 25.36
CA GLU A 120 -10.19 11.32 24.22
C GLU A 120 -9.44 11.01 22.93
N ILE A 121 -8.10 11.02 22.96
CA ILE A 121 -7.26 10.66 21.83
C ILE A 121 -7.54 9.23 21.36
N SER A 122 -7.72 8.29 22.31
CA SER A 122 -8.07 6.90 22.00
C SER A 122 -9.36 6.79 21.19
N TYR A 123 -10.42 7.47 21.62
CA TYR A 123 -11.71 7.47 20.94
C TYR A 123 -11.64 8.16 19.58
N GLU A 124 -10.93 9.27 19.47
CA GLU A 124 -10.72 9.98 18.20
C GLU A 124 -9.97 9.13 17.17
N LEU A 125 -9.11 8.21 17.62
CA LEU A 125 -8.39 7.27 16.77
C LEU A 125 -9.20 5.99 16.45
N GLY A 126 -10.41 5.86 17.02
CA GLY A 126 -11.31 4.74 16.75
C GLY A 126 -11.10 3.52 17.65
N PHE A 127 -10.38 3.64 18.75
CA PHE A 127 -10.28 2.54 19.70
C PHE A 127 -11.52 2.47 20.59
N PRO A 128 -12.14 1.28 20.74
CA PRO A 128 -13.36 1.16 21.56
C PRO A 128 -13.12 1.38 23.05
N TYR A 129 -11.88 1.15 23.50
CA TYR A 129 -11.48 1.33 24.90
C TYR A 129 -10.08 1.92 25.01
N PRO A 130 -9.83 2.90 25.92
CA PRO A 130 -8.52 3.52 26.12
C PRO A 130 -7.40 2.53 26.47
N GLN A 131 -7.74 1.41 27.15
CA GLN A 131 -6.75 0.38 27.46
C GLN A 131 -6.25 -0.33 26.21
N HIS A 132 -7.08 -0.51 25.19
CA HIS A 132 -6.67 -1.12 23.91
C HIS A 132 -5.68 -0.22 23.18
N PHE A 133 -5.95 1.09 23.14
CA PHE A 133 -5.03 2.09 22.62
C PHE A 133 -3.69 2.06 23.36
N SER A 134 -3.71 2.13 24.69
CA SER A 134 -2.49 2.14 25.51
C SER A 134 -1.63 0.90 25.31
N ARG A 135 -2.23 -0.29 25.23
CA ARG A 135 -1.53 -1.54 24.95
C ARG A 135 -0.95 -1.57 23.56
N TRP A 136 -1.74 -1.14 22.56
CA TRP A 136 -1.29 -1.06 21.16
C TRP A 136 -0.14 -0.07 21.01
N PHE A 137 -0.26 1.14 21.57
CA PHE A 137 0.77 2.16 21.52
C PHE A 137 2.07 1.67 22.19
N LYS A 138 1.98 1.09 23.40
CA LYS A 138 3.14 0.51 24.09
C LYS A 138 3.80 -0.62 23.28
N LYS A 139 2.99 -1.46 22.62
CA LYS A 139 3.53 -2.51 21.73
C LYS A 139 4.31 -1.93 20.55
N MET A 140 3.87 -0.79 20.01
CA MET A 140 4.48 -0.16 18.83
C MET A 140 5.68 0.72 19.17
N VAL A 141 5.67 1.40 20.31
CA VAL A 141 6.67 2.42 20.71
C VAL A 141 7.59 1.95 21.84
N GLY A 142 7.17 0.96 22.61
CA GLY A 142 7.90 0.46 23.77
C GLY A 142 7.49 1.09 25.10
N VAL A 143 6.86 2.25 25.10
CA VAL A 143 6.41 3.00 26.28
C VAL A 143 4.92 3.33 26.18
N THR A 144 4.26 3.60 27.31
CA THR A 144 2.86 4.00 27.33
C THR A 144 2.66 5.41 26.77
N PRO A 145 1.44 5.76 26.28
CA PRO A 145 1.16 7.12 25.83
C PRO A 145 1.47 8.21 26.86
N ASN A 146 1.22 7.95 28.15
CA ASN A 146 1.53 8.89 29.23
C ASN A 146 3.03 9.08 29.42
N GLU A 147 3.80 7.99 29.45
CA GLU A 147 5.27 8.04 29.52
C GLU A 147 5.85 8.74 28.29
N TYR A 148 5.30 8.48 27.09
CA TYR A 148 5.73 9.12 25.86
C TYR A 148 5.49 10.63 25.88
N ARG A 149 4.34 11.08 26.41
CA ARG A 149 4.02 12.50 26.62
C ARG A 149 5.00 13.18 27.57
N GLN A 150 5.39 12.50 28.64
CA GLN A 150 6.30 13.05 29.67
C GLN A 150 7.75 13.16 29.17
N ASN A 151 8.22 12.19 28.39
CA ASN A 151 9.60 12.15 27.91
C ASN A 151 10.00 13.31 26.97
N ARG A 152 9.06 14.05 26.42
CA ARG A 152 9.34 15.26 25.62
C ARG A 152 9.46 16.54 26.47
N ASN A 153 9.02 16.50 27.71
CA ASN A 153 9.04 17.68 28.61
C ASN A 153 10.30 17.72 29.49
N ASN A 154 11.22 16.76 29.30
CA ASN A 154 12.57 16.72 29.86
C ASN A 154 13.62 16.88 28.74
#